data_c77bf51a95bce3f980ae8a159e87bcc4
#
_entry.id   c77bf51a95bce3f980ae8a159e87bcc4
#
_cell.length_a   1.000
_cell.length_b   1.000
_cell.length_c   1.000
_cell.angle_alpha   90.00
_cell.angle_beta   90.00
_cell.angle_gamma   90.00
#
_symmetry.space_group_name_H-M   'P 1'
#
loop_
_entity.id
_entity.type
_entity.pdbx_description
1 polymer ?
#
loop_
_entity_poly.entity_id
_entity_poly.type
_entity_poly.pdbx_seq_one_letter_code
_entity_poly.pdbx_strand_id
1 'polypeptide(L)'
;METSKSGGVLSRGVSIKGTVKFSDELVIDGEVEGTIESGGKLTIGEHALIRGDIRTKSVRVCGTVEGDVFASERCELQAGCTLKGDIEAPRLIVDENAAFLGSAKVTPKS
;
A
#
# COMPACT_ATOMS: atom_id res chain seq x y z
N MET A 1 12.58 10.21 -8.98
CA MET A 1 12.62 11.00 -7.76
C MET A 1 12.61 10.07 -6.54
N GLU A 2 13.49 10.29 -5.61
CA GLU A 2 13.59 9.46 -4.43
C GLU A 2 13.31 10.29 -3.17
N THR A 3 12.42 9.79 -2.33
CA THR A 3 12.09 10.45 -1.07
C THR A 3 12.36 9.48 0.08
N SER A 4 13.18 9.92 1.04
CA SER A 4 13.47 9.15 2.22
C SER A 4 13.06 9.95 3.44
N LYS A 5 12.14 9.41 4.23
CA LYS A 5 11.57 10.15 5.33
C LYS A 5 11.07 9.21 6.42
N SER A 6 11.20 9.67 7.66
CA SER A 6 10.70 8.95 8.81
C SER A 6 9.35 9.55 9.19
N GLY A 7 8.29 8.83 8.90
CA GLY A 7 6.93 9.32 9.05
C GLY A 7 6.58 10.38 8.02
N GLY A 8 5.31 10.60 7.78
CA GLY A 8 4.91 11.65 6.87
C GLY A 8 3.52 11.44 6.30
N VAL A 9 3.08 12.45 5.55
CA VAL A 9 1.78 12.44 4.89
C VAL A 9 1.94 13.00 3.49
N LEU A 10 1.47 12.25 2.50
CA LEU A 10 1.38 12.74 1.13
C LEU A 10 -0.08 13.10 0.88
N SER A 11 -0.35 14.39 0.83
CA SER A 11 -1.70 14.91 0.72
C SER A 11 -2.29 14.74 -0.67
N ARG A 12 -3.60 14.88 -0.76
CA ARG A 12 -4.32 14.86 -2.02
C ARG A 12 -3.77 15.95 -2.94
N GLY A 13 -3.59 15.62 -4.21
CA GLY A 13 -3.03 16.54 -5.18
C GLY A 13 -1.52 16.41 -5.35
N VAL A 14 -0.87 15.65 -4.48
CA VAL A 14 0.56 15.37 -4.62
C VAL A 14 0.73 14.17 -5.55
N SER A 15 1.66 14.29 -6.49
CA SER A 15 1.96 13.21 -7.43
C SER A 15 3.45 12.89 -7.36
N ILE A 16 3.77 11.63 -7.15
CA ILE A 16 5.16 11.18 -7.03
C ILE A 16 5.43 10.09 -8.05
N LYS A 17 6.57 10.19 -8.73
CA LYS A 17 7.04 9.13 -9.63
C LYS A 17 8.42 8.71 -9.19
N GLY A 18 8.63 7.41 -9.09
CA GLY A 18 9.91 6.86 -8.71
C GLY A 18 9.80 6.00 -7.47
N THR A 19 10.84 6.04 -6.64
CA THR A 19 10.90 5.21 -5.44
C THR A 19 10.66 6.03 -4.19
N VAL A 20 9.77 5.56 -3.32
CA VAL A 20 9.50 6.17 -2.03
C VAL A 20 9.97 5.20 -0.96
N LYS A 21 10.85 5.68 -0.09
CA LYS A 21 11.37 4.88 1.02
C LYS A 21 11.14 5.59 2.35
N PHE A 22 10.70 4.85 3.33
CA PHE A 22 10.52 5.40 4.67
C PHE A 22 10.66 4.28 5.71
N SER A 23 10.94 4.64 6.95
CA SER A 23 11.24 3.65 7.99
C SER A 23 10.14 3.48 9.04
N ASP A 24 9.30 4.49 9.25
CA ASP A 24 8.24 4.41 10.27
C ASP A 24 6.87 4.28 9.66
N GLU A 25 6.09 5.33 9.70
CA GLU A 25 4.74 5.37 9.20
C GLU A 25 4.61 6.38 8.07
N LEU A 26 3.83 6.04 7.06
CA LEU A 26 3.54 6.96 5.98
C LEU A 26 2.06 6.86 5.64
N VAL A 27 1.43 8.00 5.48
CA VAL A 27 0.05 8.09 4.98
C VAL A 27 0.09 8.72 3.61
N ILE A 28 -0.47 8.03 2.63
CA ILE A 28 -0.53 8.52 1.25
C ILE A 28 -1.97 8.81 0.89
N ASP A 29 -2.24 10.05 0.46
CA ASP A 29 -3.56 10.46 0.01
C ASP A 29 -3.51 11.09 -1.38
N GLY A 30 -2.41 10.92 -2.07
CA GLY A 30 -2.18 11.43 -3.42
C GLY A 30 -1.87 10.32 -4.40
N GLU A 31 -1.21 10.66 -5.51
CA GLU A 31 -0.82 9.70 -6.52
C GLU A 31 0.64 9.30 -6.41
N VAL A 32 0.90 8.01 -6.54
CA VAL A 32 2.27 7.49 -6.56
C VAL A 32 2.40 6.49 -7.70
N GLU A 33 3.43 6.68 -8.52
CA GLU A 33 3.80 5.72 -9.56
C GLU A 33 5.22 5.27 -9.30
N GLY A 34 5.42 3.95 -9.21
CA GLY A 34 6.73 3.38 -8.98
C GLY A 34 6.74 2.42 -7.82
N THR A 35 7.79 2.47 -7.01
CA THR A 35 7.97 1.52 -5.92
C THR A 35 7.89 2.24 -4.58
N ILE A 36 7.16 1.64 -3.64
CA ILE A 36 7.10 2.12 -2.26
C ILE A 36 7.74 1.05 -1.39
N GLU A 37 8.73 1.45 -0.61
CA GLU A 37 9.40 0.55 0.32
C GLU A 37 9.35 1.11 1.72
N SER A 38 8.92 0.29 2.66
CA SER A 38 8.80 0.71 4.05
C SER A 38 9.22 -0.40 5.00
N GLY A 39 9.89 -0.01 6.07
CA GLY A 39 10.14 -0.90 7.19
C GLY A 39 9.09 -0.79 8.28
N GLY A 40 8.04 -0.04 8.04
CA GLY A 40 6.99 0.19 9.02
C GLY A 40 5.59 0.06 8.45
N LYS A 41 4.73 1.00 8.80
CA LYS A 41 3.31 0.95 8.45
C LYS A 41 2.98 1.92 7.33
N LEU A 42 2.24 1.43 6.35
CA LEU A 42 1.77 2.26 5.24
C LEU A 42 0.25 2.34 5.26
N THR A 43 -0.29 3.54 5.18
CA THR A 43 -1.72 3.76 5.07
C THR A 43 -2.02 4.44 3.74
N ILE A 44 -2.88 3.83 2.95
CA ILE A 44 -3.31 4.38 1.67
C ILE A 44 -4.68 5.02 1.89
N GLY A 45 -4.76 6.33 1.79
CA GLY A 45 -5.98 7.09 2.03
C GLY A 45 -7.03 6.89 0.95
N GLU A 46 -8.24 7.40 1.20
CA GLU A 46 -9.38 7.24 0.28
C GLU A 46 -9.15 7.85 -1.09
N HIS A 47 -8.34 8.88 -1.17
CA HIS A 47 -8.11 9.60 -2.41
C HIS A 47 -6.81 9.20 -3.08
N ALA A 48 -6.14 8.20 -2.53
CA ALA A 48 -4.84 7.78 -3.05
C ALA A 48 -5.01 6.88 -4.27
N LEU A 49 -4.07 7.02 -5.19
CA LEU A 49 -3.95 6.14 -6.33
C LEU A 49 -2.50 5.71 -6.43
N ILE A 50 -2.27 4.42 -6.30
CA ILE A 50 -0.93 3.86 -6.31
C ILE A 50 -0.79 2.96 -7.53
N ARG A 51 0.25 3.18 -8.31
CA ARG A 51 0.57 2.33 -9.45
C ARG A 51 2.00 1.83 -9.31
N GLY A 52 2.16 0.54 -9.21
CA GLY A 52 3.47 -0.07 -9.10
C GLY A 52 3.55 -1.03 -7.92
N ASP A 53 4.75 -1.21 -7.39
CA ASP A 53 4.99 -2.18 -6.34
C ASP A 53 5.02 -1.53 -4.97
N ILE A 54 4.45 -2.24 -3.99
CA ILE A 54 4.49 -1.80 -2.59
C ILE A 54 5.14 -2.90 -1.78
N ARG A 55 6.14 -2.53 -0.98
CA ARG A 55 6.79 -3.44 -0.05
C ARG A 55 6.83 -2.79 1.31
N THR A 56 6.14 -3.38 2.26
CA THR A 56 6.02 -2.79 3.58
C THR A 56 5.79 -3.90 4.62
N LYS A 57 5.92 -3.54 5.88
CA LYS A 57 5.60 -4.46 6.97
C LYS A 57 4.10 -4.64 7.09
N SER A 58 3.38 -3.53 7.22
CA SER A 58 1.93 -3.52 7.33
C SER A 58 1.37 -2.48 6.38
N VAL A 59 0.30 -2.82 5.70
CA VAL A 59 -0.36 -1.89 4.80
C VAL A 59 -1.85 -1.89 5.04
N ARG A 60 -2.42 -0.70 5.04
CA ARG A 60 -3.87 -0.52 5.11
C ARG A 60 -4.29 0.26 3.88
N VAL A 61 -5.17 -0.33 3.09
CA VAL A 61 -5.61 0.27 1.84
C VAL A 61 -7.04 0.77 1.98
N CYS A 62 -7.23 2.06 1.76
CA CYS A 62 -8.56 2.68 1.74
C CYS A 62 -8.87 3.27 0.37
N GLY A 63 -7.89 3.36 -0.51
CA GLY A 63 -8.02 3.94 -1.84
C GLY A 63 -7.82 2.91 -2.94
N THR A 64 -7.16 3.32 -4.01
CA THR A 64 -6.94 2.46 -5.16
C THR A 64 -5.46 2.10 -5.29
N VAL A 65 -5.20 0.81 -5.49
CA VAL A 65 -3.85 0.30 -5.73
C VAL A 65 -3.87 -0.56 -6.99
N GLU A 66 -2.95 -0.29 -7.90
CA GLU A 66 -2.77 -1.10 -9.10
C GLU A 66 -1.32 -1.59 -9.12
N GLY A 67 -1.14 -2.91 -9.06
CA GLY A 67 0.18 -3.54 -9.06
C GLY A 67 0.34 -4.53 -7.93
N ASP A 68 1.59 -4.84 -7.59
CA ASP A 68 1.90 -5.86 -6.60
C ASP A 68 2.07 -5.25 -5.21
N VAL A 69 1.55 -5.96 -4.21
CA VAL A 69 1.67 -5.53 -2.82
C VAL A 69 2.32 -6.65 -2.01
N PHE A 70 3.42 -6.32 -1.35
CA PHE A 70 4.09 -7.26 -0.45
C PHE A 70 4.06 -6.69 0.96
N ALA A 71 3.43 -7.39 1.86
CA ALA A 71 3.45 -7.04 3.27
C ALA A 71 4.10 -8.18 4.05
N SER A 72 5.07 -7.85 4.90
CA SER A 72 5.78 -8.88 5.66
C SER A 72 5.04 -9.27 6.94
N GLU A 73 4.08 -8.49 7.38
CA GLU A 73 3.26 -8.79 8.55
C GLU A 73 1.79 -8.94 8.20
N ARG A 74 1.16 -7.88 7.67
CA ARG A 74 -0.25 -7.98 7.31
C ARG A 74 -0.64 -6.94 6.26
N CYS A 75 -1.73 -7.27 5.58
CA CYS A 75 -2.35 -6.38 4.60
C CYS A 75 -3.83 -6.26 4.95
N GLU A 76 -4.32 -5.04 5.08
CA GLU A 76 -5.74 -4.78 5.35
C GLU A 76 -6.36 -4.02 4.20
N LEU A 77 -7.45 -4.56 3.65
CA LEU A 77 -8.23 -3.90 2.62
C LEU A 77 -9.51 -3.39 3.27
N GLN A 78 -9.64 -2.08 3.38
CA GLN A 78 -10.78 -1.45 4.04
C GLN A 78 -11.96 -1.31 3.08
N ALA A 79 -13.12 -1.02 3.64
CA ALA A 79 -14.31 -0.79 2.84
C ALA A 79 -14.10 0.36 1.86
N GLY A 80 -14.55 0.16 0.62
CA GLY A 80 -14.45 1.18 -0.42
C GLY A 80 -13.12 1.20 -1.16
N CYS A 81 -12.16 0.37 -0.77
CA CYS A 81 -10.90 0.31 -1.49
C CYS A 81 -11.03 -0.54 -2.75
N THR A 82 -10.11 -0.32 -3.68
CA THR A 82 -10.00 -1.12 -4.88
C THR A 82 -8.55 -1.53 -5.05
N LEU A 83 -8.31 -2.82 -5.18
CA LEU A 83 -6.97 -3.32 -5.42
C LEU A 83 -6.98 -4.18 -6.68
N LYS A 84 -6.12 -3.82 -7.62
CA LYS A 84 -5.94 -4.58 -8.86
C LYS A 84 -4.51 -5.08 -8.91
N GLY A 85 -4.34 -6.38 -8.92
CA GLY A 85 -3.01 -6.99 -8.98
C GLY A 85 -2.85 -8.08 -7.94
N ASP A 86 -1.61 -8.33 -7.54
CA ASP A 86 -1.30 -9.42 -6.63
C ASP A 86 -0.91 -8.91 -5.24
N ILE A 87 -1.36 -9.66 -4.24
CA ILE A 87 -1.00 -9.39 -2.84
C ILE A 87 -0.27 -10.60 -2.30
N GLU A 88 0.81 -10.36 -1.56
CA GLU A 88 1.47 -11.40 -0.81
C GLU A 88 1.70 -10.92 0.61
N ALA A 89 1.14 -11.64 1.57
CA ALA A 89 1.25 -11.30 2.98
C ALA A 89 1.00 -12.53 3.84
N PRO A 90 1.62 -12.60 5.04
CA PRO A 90 1.32 -13.71 5.95
C PRO A 90 -0.09 -13.61 6.55
N ARG A 91 -0.65 -12.42 6.57
CA ARG A 91 -2.01 -12.20 7.06
C ARG A 91 -2.71 -11.20 6.14
N LEU A 92 -3.88 -11.59 5.66
CA LEU A 92 -4.68 -10.74 4.80
C LEU A 92 -6.06 -10.56 5.40
N ILE A 93 -6.46 -9.30 5.55
CA ILE A 93 -7.78 -8.94 6.06
C ILE A 93 -8.48 -8.16 4.98
N VAL A 94 -9.64 -8.64 4.53
CA VAL A 94 -10.41 -7.99 3.46
C VAL A 94 -11.80 -7.68 3.99
N ASP A 95 -12.17 -6.40 3.93
CA ASP A 95 -13.52 -5.99 4.28
C ASP A 95 -14.48 -6.46 3.19
N GLU A 96 -15.71 -6.80 3.56
CA GLU A 96 -16.69 -7.28 2.59
C GLU A 96 -17.06 -6.26 1.53
N ASN A 97 -16.82 -4.99 1.80
CA ASN A 97 -17.09 -3.90 0.84
C ASN A 97 -15.84 -3.46 0.09
N ALA A 98 -14.76 -4.20 0.21
CA ALA A 98 -13.54 -3.94 -0.55
C ALA A 98 -13.61 -4.64 -1.90
N ALA A 99 -13.09 -3.99 -2.93
CA ALA A 99 -13.00 -4.58 -4.26
C ALA A 99 -11.58 -5.09 -4.48
N PHE A 100 -11.45 -6.37 -4.77
CA PHE A 100 -10.16 -6.97 -5.04
C PHE A 100 -10.21 -7.74 -6.36
N LEU A 101 -9.38 -7.31 -7.30
CA LEU A 101 -9.28 -7.93 -8.62
C LEU A 101 -7.85 -8.42 -8.81
N GLY A 102 -7.66 -9.72 -8.80
CA GLY A 102 -6.35 -10.32 -8.95
C GLY A 102 -6.17 -11.52 -8.05
N SER A 103 -4.95 -11.71 -7.58
CA SER A 103 -4.60 -12.87 -6.76
C SER A 103 -4.06 -12.46 -5.40
N ALA A 104 -4.44 -13.19 -4.38
CA ALA A 104 -3.91 -13.01 -3.05
C ALA A 104 -3.17 -14.27 -2.63
N LYS A 105 -1.96 -14.10 -2.16
CA LYS A 105 -1.15 -15.20 -1.66
C LYS A 105 -0.90 -14.97 -0.18
N VAL A 106 -1.43 -15.85 0.64
CA VAL A 106 -1.24 -15.78 2.08
C VAL A 106 -0.21 -16.82 2.48
N THR A 107 0.92 -16.36 3.00
CA THR A 107 2.02 -17.22 3.42
C THR A 107 2.23 -17.04 4.91
N PRO A 108 1.59 -17.88 5.75
CA PRO A 108 1.72 -17.72 7.19
C PRO A 108 3.16 -17.82 7.65
N LYS A 109 3.52 -16.98 8.58
CA LYS A 109 4.83 -17.03 9.21
C LYS A 109 4.88 -18.22 10.16
N SER A 110 5.90 -18.99 10.02
CA SER A 110 6.13 -20.12 10.92
C SER A 110 7.13 -19.78 12.01
#